data_25139cd0c4d6195118dc1301bdd50237
#
_entry.id   25139cd0c4d6195118dc1301bdd50237
#
_cell.length_a   1.000
_cell.length_b   1.000
_cell.length_c   1.000
_cell.angle_alpha   90.00
_cell.angle_beta   90.00
_cell.angle_gamma   90.00
#
_symmetry.space_group_name_H-M   'P 1'
#
loop_
_entity.id
_entity.type
_entity.pdbx_description
1 polymer ?
#
loop_
_entity_poly.entity_id
_entity_poly.type
_entity_poly.pdbx_seq_one_letter_code
_entity_poly.pdbx_strand_id
1 'polypeptide(L)'
;MILLLAVPVAATPPERPLSFTKLWTHSHTTPGQLSEIPAFDRRTNTVWVAGVVGVDVLDGETGTLVEHIDVTGYGLVNSVAIHNGLAAFAIEAGPPDRRRAGVVVFYNTRTRSRIGDPVTVGSLPDMLTFTHDGSKLLVANEGTPNAVADTAYTAPDPPGSVSIIDMETRTVIATAGFDNVPQFGTNLRTNVGMDFEPEYIAIDKDGTRAFVTVQEANAIAVLDLSLNAFTEIIGLGAKDFSLPGNEFDPRNDGTVTFINANAYGLYMPDGVASYRWRDRTYLVLANEGDFREDNADRATAGNAPYFAAAPLDRLRISNTDSSPGNLYAAGARSMSIRAVDGTLVYDSGSILDTEAHNRRVYDDGRSRDKGVEPEGVALLDVGGRTYAFVGLERATSSAIGVFDITDPYAATFLDMIVTPGDLSPEGLAVFAFRGGFYLAIANEVPAVGATTTHTTLYRVDQAKH
;
A
#
# COMPACT_ATOMS: atom_id res chain seq x y z
N MET A 1 31.31 18.11 -37.45
CA MET A 1 30.72 16.80 -37.71
C MET A 1 30.82 16.03 -36.40
N ILE A 2 29.75 16.08 -35.58
CA ILE A 2 29.70 15.41 -34.27
C ILE A 2 29.15 14.01 -34.53
N LEU A 3 29.99 13.01 -34.30
CA LEU A 3 29.60 11.60 -34.42
C LEU A 3 28.80 11.23 -33.18
N LEU A 4 27.47 11.16 -33.31
CA LEU A 4 26.61 10.55 -32.29
C LEU A 4 26.84 9.03 -32.32
N LEU A 5 27.56 8.53 -31.35
CA LEU A 5 27.64 7.09 -31.09
C LEU A 5 26.29 6.66 -30.53
N ALA A 6 25.51 5.94 -31.32
CA ALA A 6 24.30 5.25 -30.84
C ALA A 6 24.73 4.18 -29.84
N VAL A 7 24.36 4.35 -28.57
CA VAL A 7 24.46 3.30 -27.57
C VAL A 7 23.46 2.21 -27.97
N PRO A 8 23.90 0.93 -28.11
CA PRO A 8 22.95 -0.13 -28.42
C PRO A 8 21.94 -0.27 -27.28
N VAL A 9 20.68 -0.06 -27.58
CA VAL A 9 19.56 -0.41 -26.69
C VAL A 9 19.60 -1.92 -26.53
N ALA A 10 19.93 -2.41 -25.36
CA ALA A 10 19.81 -3.85 -25.07
C ALA A 10 18.36 -4.25 -25.35
N ALA A 11 18.17 -5.26 -26.20
CA ALA A 11 16.84 -5.78 -26.49
C ALA A 11 16.16 -6.25 -25.19
N THR A 12 14.94 -5.82 -24.96
CA THR A 12 14.12 -6.32 -23.84
C THR A 12 14.03 -7.83 -23.97
N PRO A 13 14.32 -8.64 -22.94
CA PRO A 13 14.16 -10.07 -23.01
C PRO A 13 12.74 -10.44 -23.42
N PRO A 14 12.50 -11.54 -24.17
CA PRO A 14 11.15 -11.94 -24.56
C PRO A 14 10.27 -12.12 -23.32
N GLU A 15 8.98 -11.76 -23.46
CA GLU A 15 7.99 -11.94 -22.38
C GLU A 15 8.04 -13.37 -21.85
N ARG A 16 8.11 -13.50 -20.52
CA ARG A 16 7.99 -14.78 -19.85
C ARG A 16 6.74 -14.75 -19.00
N PRO A 17 5.64 -15.35 -19.48
CA PRO A 17 4.40 -15.35 -18.72
C PRO A 17 4.62 -16.03 -17.36
N LEU A 18 4.02 -15.44 -16.34
CA LEU A 18 3.92 -16.06 -15.02
C LEU A 18 2.71 -17.00 -14.99
N SER A 19 2.80 -18.01 -14.17
CA SER A 19 1.65 -18.86 -13.82
C SER A 19 1.54 -18.95 -12.31
N PHE A 20 0.30 -19.05 -11.83
CA PHE A 20 -0.04 -18.99 -10.41
C PHE A 20 -0.76 -20.25 -9.99
N THR A 21 -0.21 -20.95 -8.99
CA THR A 21 -0.83 -22.15 -8.42
C THR A 21 -1.18 -21.86 -6.96
N LYS A 22 -2.47 -21.84 -6.64
CA LYS A 22 -2.93 -21.71 -5.25
C LYS A 22 -2.50 -22.95 -4.47
N LEU A 23 -1.74 -22.77 -3.39
CA LEU A 23 -1.25 -23.86 -2.55
C LEU A 23 -2.21 -24.12 -1.39
N TRP A 24 -2.59 -23.09 -0.67
CA TRP A 24 -3.52 -23.18 0.45
C TRP A 24 -4.21 -21.83 0.70
N THR A 25 -5.31 -21.88 1.43
CA THR A 25 -5.98 -20.76 2.07
C THR A 25 -6.17 -21.09 3.54
N HIS A 26 -5.74 -20.21 4.43
CA HIS A 26 -5.96 -20.30 5.87
C HIS A 26 -7.11 -19.39 6.28
N SER A 27 -8.02 -19.88 7.12
CA SER A 27 -9.09 -19.08 7.73
C SER A 27 -8.70 -18.70 9.15
N HIS A 28 -8.67 -17.41 9.47
CA HIS A 28 -8.35 -16.88 10.78
C HIS A 28 -9.56 -17.03 11.71
N THR A 29 -9.49 -17.99 12.64
CA THR A 29 -10.65 -18.36 13.50
C THR A 29 -10.58 -17.82 14.91
N THR A 30 -9.47 -17.18 15.30
CA THR A 30 -9.38 -16.47 16.58
C THR A 30 -10.36 -15.30 16.58
N PRO A 31 -11.24 -15.16 17.58
CA PRO A 31 -12.23 -14.09 17.60
C PRO A 31 -11.58 -12.70 17.52
N GLY A 32 -11.99 -11.90 16.54
CA GLY A 32 -11.45 -10.56 16.30
C GLY A 32 -10.15 -10.52 15.49
N GLN A 33 -9.59 -11.68 15.10
CA GLN A 33 -8.43 -11.73 14.22
C GLN A 33 -8.85 -11.43 12.80
N LEU A 34 -8.17 -10.46 12.18
CA LEU A 34 -8.23 -10.19 10.76
C LEU A 34 -7.00 -10.76 10.02
N SER A 35 -6.85 -10.42 8.77
CA SER A 35 -5.71 -10.81 7.94
C SER A 35 -5.25 -9.56 7.18
N GLU A 36 -4.29 -8.84 7.76
CA GLU A 36 -3.85 -7.54 7.24
C GLU A 36 -2.47 -7.64 6.57
N ILE A 37 -1.39 -7.74 7.32
CA ILE A 37 -0.04 -7.73 6.76
C ILE A 37 0.65 -9.09 6.95
N PRO A 38 1.08 -9.78 5.86
CA PRO A 38 1.83 -11.02 5.94
C PRO A 38 3.34 -10.79 5.84
N ALA A 39 4.13 -11.56 6.60
CA ALA A 39 5.57 -11.61 6.48
C ALA A 39 6.08 -13.05 6.51
N PHE A 40 7.14 -13.35 5.75
CA PHE A 40 7.69 -14.70 5.66
C PHE A 40 9.00 -14.86 6.44
N ASP A 41 9.06 -15.84 7.32
CA ASP A 41 10.31 -16.24 7.96
C ASP A 41 10.95 -17.45 7.25
N ARG A 42 12.04 -17.17 6.54
CA ARG A 42 12.82 -18.19 5.84
C ARG A 42 13.45 -19.23 6.77
N ARG A 43 13.72 -18.89 8.03
CA ARG A 43 14.43 -19.76 8.98
C ARG A 43 13.53 -20.86 9.52
N THR A 44 12.28 -20.57 9.71
CA THR A 44 11.28 -21.51 10.24
C THR A 44 10.31 -22.00 9.18
N ASN A 45 10.33 -21.44 7.96
CA ASN A 45 9.36 -21.69 6.91
C ASN A 45 7.94 -21.40 7.37
N THR A 46 7.71 -20.23 7.95
CA THR A 46 6.40 -19.81 8.42
C THR A 46 5.99 -18.48 7.82
N VAL A 47 4.70 -18.31 7.59
CA VAL A 47 4.07 -17.04 7.25
C VAL A 47 3.45 -16.47 8.52
N TRP A 48 3.82 -15.25 8.88
CA TRP A 48 3.32 -14.52 10.03
C TRP A 48 2.33 -13.49 9.52
N VAL A 49 1.14 -13.46 10.09
CA VAL A 49 0.05 -12.60 9.61
C VAL A 49 -0.45 -11.74 10.76
N ALA A 50 -0.22 -10.45 10.68
CA ALA A 50 -0.79 -9.48 11.60
C ALA A 50 -2.30 -9.32 11.34
N GLY A 51 -3.07 -9.05 12.38
CA GLY A 51 -4.49 -8.75 12.25
C GLY A 51 -5.16 -8.44 13.58
N VAL A 52 -5.20 -7.19 13.97
CA VAL A 52 -5.92 -6.59 15.11
C VAL A 52 -5.57 -7.19 16.48
N VAL A 53 -6.02 -8.42 16.80
CA VAL A 53 -5.87 -8.98 18.15
C VAL A 53 -4.57 -9.75 18.34
N GLY A 54 -3.88 -10.08 17.27
CA GLY A 54 -2.65 -10.84 17.35
C GLY A 54 -1.98 -11.10 16.01
N VAL A 55 -0.97 -11.97 16.07
CA VAL A 55 -0.25 -12.43 14.89
C VAL A 55 -0.39 -13.94 14.79
N ASP A 56 -0.97 -14.41 13.70
CA ASP A 56 -1.06 -15.82 13.39
C ASP A 56 0.21 -16.30 12.71
N VAL A 57 0.82 -17.35 13.24
CA VAL A 57 2.00 -18.01 12.65
C VAL A 57 1.52 -19.26 11.92
N LEU A 58 1.66 -19.26 10.61
CA LEU A 58 1.19 -20.33 9.73
C LEU A 58 2.37 -21.15 9.20
N ASP A 59 2.22 -22.45 9.09
CA ASP A 59 3.18 -23.32 8.41
C ASP A 59 3.20 -22.97 6.91
N GLY A 60 4.38 -22.68 6.37
CA GLY A 60 4.53 -22.20 4.98
C GLY A 60 4.19 -23.25 3.90
N GLU A 61 4.19 -24.55 4.23
CA GLU A 61 3.86 -25.60 3.26
C GLU A 61 2.36 -25.94 3.25
N THR A 62 1.73 -25.88 4.43
CA THR A 62 0.36 -26.38 4.61
C THR A 62 -0.67 -25.30 4.91
N GLY A 63 -0.22 -24.10 5.34
CA GLY A 63 -1.11 -23.03 5.81
C GLY A 63 -1.76 -23.33 7.18
N THR A 64 -1.35 -24.39 7.87
CA THR A 64 -1.93 -24.70 9.18
C THR A 64 -1.42 -23.72 10.24
N LEU A 65 -2.31 -23.33 11.16
CA LEU A 65 -1.93 -22.48 12.30
C LEU A 65 -0.94 -23.25 13.20
N VAL A 66 0.24 -22.67 13.40
CA VAL A 66 1.26 -23.15 14.32
C VAL A 66 1.03 -22.55 15.71
N GLU A 67 0.75 -21.24 15.77
CA GLU A 67 0.50 -20.51 16.99
C GLU A 67 -0.21 -19.18 16.68
N HIS A 68 -1.11 -18.77 17.56
CA HIS A 68 -1.63 -17.41 17.63
C HIS A 68 -0.90 -16.65 18.75
N ILE A 69 -0.26 -15.54 18.42
CA ILE A 69 0.44 -14.69 19.38
C ILE A 69 -0.48 -13.53 19.75
N ASP A 70 -1.14 -13.63 20.88
CA ASP A 70 -2.02 -12.58 21.41
C ASP A 70 -1.21 -11.35 21.83
N VAL A 71 -1.57 -10.17 21.34
CA VAL A 71 -0.94 -8.88 21.66
C VAL A 71 -1.91 -7.88 22.26
N THR A 72 -3.14 -8.27 22.56
CA THR A 72 -4.20 -7.39 23.09
C THR A 72 -3.80 -6.69 24.40
N GLY A 73 -2.85 -7.26 25.14
CA GLY A 73 -2.27 -6.61 26.33
C GLY A 73 -1.45 -5.34 26.03
N TYR A 74 -1.10 -5.10 24.76
CA TYR A 74 -0.38 -3.90 24.31
C TYR A 74 -1.28 -2.94 23.52
N GLY A 75 -2.25 -3.44 22.76
CA GLY A 75 -3.13 -2.70 21.88
C GLY A 75 -3.62 -3.54 20.72
N LEU A 76 -3.79 -2.93 19.53
CA LEU A 76 -4.18 -3.58 18.29
C LEU A 76 -2.99 -3.62 17.35
N VAL A 77 -2.72 -4.79 16.73
CA VAL A 77 -1.57 -4.94 15.82
C VAL A 77 -2.01 -4.68 14.39
N ASN A 78 -1.29 -3.77 13.71
CA ASN A 78 -1.54 -3.41 12.31
C ASN A 78 -0.54 -4.11 11.38
N SER A 79 0.72 -4.29 11.79
CA SER A 79 1.75 -4.79 10.88
C SER A 79 2.76 -5.72 11.54
N VAL A 80 3.39 -6.56 10.70
CA VAL A 80 4.51 -7.44 11.07
C VAL A 80 5.62 -7.38 10.02
N ALA A 81 6.87 -7.24 10.46
CA ALA A 81 8.04 -7.42 9.62
C ALA A 81 9.00 -8.44 10.24
N ILE A 82 9.74 -9.14 9.37
CA ILE A 82 10.69 -10.17 9.79
C ILE A 82 12.06 -9.93 9.18
N HIS A 83 13.07 -9.89 10.02
CA HIS A 83 14.45 -9.88 9.59
C HIS A 83 15.29 -10.89 10.39
N ASN A 84 15.92 -11.84 9.68
CA ASN A 84 16.89 -12.78 10.24
C ASN A 84 16.46 -13.53 11.53
N GLY A 85 15.18 -13.94 11.61
CA GLY A 85 14.64 -14.69 12.74
C GLY A 85 14.19 -13.82 13.92
N LEU A 86 14.07 -12.53 13.67
CA LEU A 86 13.46 -11.55 14.54
C LEU A 86 12.19 -11.02 13.87
N ALA A 87 11.05 -11.13 14.51
CA ALA A 87 9.79 -10.50 14.11
C ALA A 87 9.57 -9.25 14.95
N ALA A 88 9.09 -8.18 14.31
CA ALA A 88 8.67 -6.94 14.92
C ALA A 88 7.20 -6.68 14.58
N PHE A 89 6.40 -6.25 15.57
CA PHE A 89 4.98 -5.94 15.40
C PHE A 89 4.73 -4.47 15.70
N ALA A 90 4.06 -3.77 14.80
CA ALA A 90 3.53 -2.43 15.05
C ALA A 90 2.18 -2.55 15.76
N ILE A 91 2.03 -1.93 16.91
CA ILE A 91 0.85 -2.05 17.76
C ILE A 91 0.38 -0.66 18.17
N GLU A 92 -0.81 -0.27 17.71
CA GLU A 92 -1.46 0.96 18.09
C GLU A 92 -2.04 0.86 19.53
N ALA A 93 -2.26 2.00 20.17
CA ALA A 93 -2.82 2.03 21.51
C ALA A 93 -4.27 1.52 21.61
N GLY A 94 -4.97 1.51 20.46
CA GLY A 94 -6.35 1.05 20.37
C GLY A 94 -7.37 1.87 21.18
N PRO A 95 -8.63 1.45 21.17
CA PRO A 95 -9.69 2.12 21.93
C PRO A 95 -9.38 2.24 23.43
N PRO A 96 -9.87 3.27 24.13
CA PRO A 96 -10.78 4.32 23.63
C PRO A 96 -10.07 5.50 22.96
N ASP A 97 -8.74 5.54 22.93
CA ASP A 97 -7.99 6.67 22.40
C ASP A 97 -6.76 6.20 21.62
N ARG A 98 -6.92 6.04 20.30
CA ARG A 98 -5.87 5.63 19.35
C ARG A 98 -4.81 6.72 19.11
N ARG A 99 -5.06 7.96 19.55
CA ARG A 99 -4.09 9.08 19.47
C ARG A 99 -2.90 8.92 20.41
N ARG A 100 -2.96 7.99 21.34
CA ARG A 100 -1.84 7.70 22.25
C ARG A 100 -0.72 7.01 21.49
N ALA A 101 0.50 7.20 22.00
CA ALA A 101 1.66 6.50 21.49
C ALA A 101 1.44 4.99 21.44
N GLY A 102 1.80 4.38 20.32
CA GLY A 102 1.84 2.95 20.14
C GLY A 102 3.17 2.34 20.59
N VAL A 103 3.34 1.06 20.33
CA VAL A 103 4.57 0.34 20.68
C VAL A 103 4.99 -0.61 19.56
N VAL A 104 6.29 -0.90 19.51
CA VAL A 104 6.84 -2.04 18.77
C VAL A 104 7.24 -3.13 19.77
N VAL A 105 6.81 -4.37 19.51
CA VAL A 105 7.25 -5.55 20.27
C VAL A 105 8.02 -6.51 19.40
N PHE A 106 8.99 -7.20 19.96
CA PHE A 106 9.86 -8.10 19.22
C PHE A 106 9.70 -9.55 19.69
N TYR A 107 9.73 -10.47 18.72
CA TYR A 107 9.63 -11.91 18.96
C TYR A 107 10.73 -12.68 18.21
N ASN A 108 11.24 -13.73 18.85
CA ASN A 108 12.10 -14.70 18.20
C ASN A 108 11.25 -15.63 17.33
N THR A 109 11.53 -15.74 16.04
CA THR A 109 10.66 -16.51 15.12
C THR A 109 10.70 -18.01 15.38
N ARG A 110 11.80 -18.55 15.92
CA ARG A 110 11.93 -19.98 16.22
C ARG A 110 11.19 -20.39 17.48
N THR A 111 11.36 -19.62 18.56
CA THR A 111 10.77 -19.93 19.87
C THR A 111 9.42 -19.27 20.06
N ARG A 112 9.06 -18.31 19.24
CA ARG A 112 7.86 -17.46 19.29
C ARG A 112 7.70 -16.75 20.63
N SER A 113 8.80 -16.56 21.34
CA SER A 113 8.85 -15.84 22.62
C SER A 113 9.26 -14.38 22.42
N ARG A 114 8.66 -13.50 23.21
CA ARG A 114 8.98 -12.07 23.22
C ARG A 114 10.45 -11.83 23.62
N ILE A 115 11.05 -10.82 22.99
CA ILE A 115 12.42 -10.37 23.23
C ILE A 115 12.40 -8.92 23.75
N GLY A 116 12.88 -8.71 24.96
CA GLY A 116 13.00 -7.38 25.55
C GLY A 116 11.66 -6.75 25.94
N ASP A 117 11.70 -5.46 26.24
CA ASP A 117 10.52 -4.65 26.57
C ASP A 117 9.94 -3.99 25.32
N PRO A 118 8.65 -3.62 25.32
CA PRO A 118 8.05 -2.85 24.23
C PRO A 118 8.79 -1.52 24.02
N VAL A 119 8.97 -1.14 22.77
CA VAL A 119 9.57 0.15 22.38
C VAL A 119 8.45 1.11 22.02
N THR A 120 8.33 2.21 22.76
CA THR A 120 7.33 3.25 22.50
C THR A 120 7.68 4.00 21.22
N VAL A 121 6.69 4.18 20.33
CA VAL A 121 6.78 4.88 19.05
C VAL A 121 5.70 5.97 18.95
N GLY A 122 5.42 6.51 17.77
CA GLY A 122 4.35 7.50 17.57
C GLY A 122 2.95 6.95 17.76
N SER A 123 1.95 7.78 17.50
CA SER A 123 0.55 7.41 17.48
C SER A 123 0.25 6.61 16.23
N LEU A 124 -0.59 5.60 16.36
CA LEU A 124 -0.99 4.70 15.29
C LEU A 124 0.21 4.26 14.42
N PRO A 125 1.11 3.40 14.97
CA PRO A 125 2.11 2.76 14.13
C PRO A 125 1.40 1.76 13.20
N ASP A 126 1.32 2.09 11.94
CA ASP A 126 0.60 1.32 10.94
C ASP A 126 1.52 0.31 10.26
N MET A 127 2.61 0.76 9.65
CA MET A 127 3.53 -0.08 8.90
C MET A 127 4.93 -0.04 9.50
N LEU A 128 5.67 -1.14 9.41
CA LEU A 128 7.08 -1.18 9.81
C LEU A 128 7.94 -2.03 8.85
N THR A 129 9.20 -1.61 8.68
CA THR A 129 10.16 -2.34 7.84
C THR A 129 11.58 -2.24 8.36
N PHE A 130 12.35 -3.34 8.25
CA PHE A 130 13.78 -3.34 8.55
C PHE A 130 14.59 -2.77 7.38
N THR A 131 15.69 -2.08 7.68
CA THR A 131 16.72 -1.84 6.66
C THR A 131 17.30 -3.16 6.15
N HIS A 132 17.83 -3.17 4.93
CA HIS A 132 18.34 -4.40 4.29
C HIS A 132 19.40 -5.12 5.11
N ASP A 133 20.23 -4.37 5.85
CA ASP A 133 21.24 -4.89 6.76
C ASP A 133 20.70 -5.26 8.15
N GLY A 134 19.44 -4.92 8.44
CA GLY A 134 18.79 -5.13 9.72
C GLY A 134 19.28 -4.23 10.86
N SER A 135 20.05 -3.18 10.55
CA SER A 135 20.61 -2.28 11.57
C SER A 135 19.57 -1.32 12.14
N LYS A 136 18.54 -0.99 11.36
CA LYS A 136 17.42 -0.12 11.78
C LYS A 136 16.08 -0.77 11.48
N LEU A 137 15.07 -0.38 12.25
CA LEU A 137 13.66 -0.61 11.96
C LEU A 137 12.98 0.75 11.83
N LEU A 138 12.29 0.96 10.72
CA LEU A 138 11.50 2.15 10.44
C LEU A 138 10.04 1.84 10.73
N VAL A 139 9.33 2.75 11.38
CA VAL A 139 7.91 2.59 11.74
C VAL A 139 7.16 3.83 11.26
N ALA A 140 6.23 3.65 10.34
CA ALA A 140 5.28 4.67 9.94
C ALA A 140 4.27 4.83 11.08
N ASN A 141 4.18 6.02 11.63
CA ASN A 141 3.18 6.39 12.64
C ASN A 141 2.21 7.34 11.94
N GLU A 142 1.08 6.85 11.56
CA GLU A 142 0.06 7.56 10.80
C GLU A 142 -0.38 8.84 11.52
N GLY A 143 -0.74 8.69 12.81
CA GLY A 143 -1.09 9.84 13.64
C GLY A 143 -2.57 10.22 13.57
N THR A 144 -3.40 9.37 13.02
CA THR A 144 -4.84 9.63 12.80
C THR A 144 -5.57 10.01 14.08
N PRO A 145 -6.50 10.99 14.05
CA PRO A 145 -7.31 11.38 15.18
C PRO A 145 -8.38 10.32 15.50
N ASN A 146 -9.01 10.43 16.67
CA ASN A 146 -10.21 9.65 16.93
C ASN A 146 -11.36 10.18 16.06
N ALA A 147 -11.74 9.44 15.04
CA ALA A 147 -12.95 9.71 14.29
C ALA A 147 -14.16 9.57 15.22
N VAL A 148 -15.00 10.59 15.24
CA VAL A 148 -16.34 10.47 15.77
C VAL A 148 -17.25 10.32 14.58
N ALA A 149 -17.84 9.15 14.41
CA ALA A 149 -18.66 8.72 13.29
C ALA A 149 -19.27 9.90 12.52
N ASP A 150 -18.83 10.11 11.30
CA ASP A 150 -19.31 11.11 10.35
C ASP A 150 -19.26 12.59 10.79
N THR A 151 -18.45 12.93 11.76
CA THR A 151 -18.24 14.33 12.22
C THR A 151 -16.79 14.76 12.00
N ALA A 152 -16.54 16.06 12.15
CA ALA A 152 -15.21 16.62 12.08
C ALA A 152 -14.24 15.98 13.09
N TYR A 153 -12.97 16.02 12.79
CA TYR A 153 -11.89 15.58 13.67
C TYR A 153 -12.07 16.08 15.10
N THR A 154 -11.88 15.18 16.06
CA THR A 154 -11.78 15.55 17.46
C THR A 154 -10.33 15.94 17.77
N ALA A 155 -10.10 17.22 18.01
CA ALA A 155 -8.78 17.71 18.43
C ALA A 155 -8.35 17.10 19.78
N PRO A 156 -7.03 16.85 20.01
CA PRO A 156 -5.93 17.09 19.11
C PRO A 156 -5.78 15.97 18.08
N ASP A 157 -5.32 16.35 16.90
CA ASP A 157 -4.86 15.47 15.85
C ASP A 157 -3.36 15.22 16.07
N PRO A 158 -2.91 13.98 16.34
CA PRO A 158 -1.49 13.73 16.55
C PRO A 158 -0.73 13.83 15.23
N PRO A 159 0.48 14.41 15.23
CA PRO A 159 1.27 14.52 14.02
C PRO A 159 1.77 13.15 13.56
N GLY A 160 1.64 12.86 12.26
CA GLY A 160 2.29 11.74 11.63
C GLY A 160 3.82 11.84 11.68
N SER A 161 4.51 10.72 11.69
CA SER A 161 5.97 10.67 11.79
C SER A 161 6.52 9.29 11.39
N VAL A 162 7.85 9.20 11.21
CA VAL A 162 8.53 7.90 11.14
C VAL A 162 9.47 7.75 12.34
N SER A 163 9.21 6.75 13.18
CA SER A 163 10.13 6.35 14.26
C SER A 163 11.27 5.48 13.70
N ILE A 164 12.50 5.81 14.04
CA ILE A 164 13.70 5.06 13.65
C ILE A 164 14.28 4.37 14.89
N ILE A 165 14.24 3.04 14.90
CA ILE A 165 14.71 2.20 16.00
C ILE A 165 16.07 1.63 15.61
N ASP A 166 17.09 1.84 16.44
CA ASP A 166 18.37 1.15 16.34
C ASP A 166 18.21 -0.30 16.84
N MET A 167 18.63 -1.26 16.03
CA MET A 167 18.36 -2.68 16.29
C MET A 167 19.39 -3.35 17.21
N GLU A 168 20.53 -2.72 17.46
CA GLU A 168 21.49 -3.20 18.45
C GLU A 168 20.97 -2.92 19.87
N THR A 169 20.50 -1.71 20.11
CA THR A 169 19.99 -1.25 21.40
C THR A 169 18.48 -1.47 21.58
N ARG A 170 17.72 -1.57 20.48
CA ARG A 170 16.25 -1.57 20.41
C ARG A 170 15.64 -0.35 21.09
N THR A 171 16.17 0.82 20.76
CA THR A 171 15.68 2.11 21.22
C THR A 171 15.41 3.03 20.04
N VAL A 172 14.41 3.91 20.17
CA VAL A 172 14.17 4.96 19.18
C VAL A 172 15.35 5.94 19.24
N ILE A 173 16.05 6.09 18.12
CA ILE A 173 17.19 7.01 17.98
C ILE A 173 16.79 8.33 17.33
N ALA A 174 15.66 8.34 16.60
CA ALA A 174 15.07 9.53 16.00
C ALA A 174 13.57 9.32 15.74
N THR A 175 12.84 10.42 15.69
CA THR A 175 11.47 10.48 15.16
C THR A 175 11.46 11.57 14.10
N ALA A 176 11.38 11.17 12.84
CA ALA A 176 11.32 12.08 11.71
C ALA A 176 9.89 12.61 11.56
N GLY A 177 9.69 13.89 11.75
CA GLY A 177 8.44 14.59 11.49
C GLY A 177 8.54 15.46 10.24
N PHE A 178 7.45 16.11 9.87
CA PHE A 178 7.32 16.87 8.61
C PHE A 178 7.58 18.38 8.74
N ASP A 179 7.88 18.85 9.94
CA ASP A 179 8.10 20.29 10.19
C ASP A 179 9.29 20.85 9.40
N ASN A 180 9.03 21.92 8.63
CA ASN A 180 10.03 22.64 7.82
C ASN A 180 10.73 21.79 6.75
N VAL A 181 10.18 20.63 6.38
CA VAL A 181 10.69 19.83 5.26
C VAL A 181 10.38 20.55 3.94
N PRO A 182 11.36 20.71 3.02
CA PRO A 182 11.14 21.30 1.70
C PRO A 182 10.07 20.56 0.90
N GLN A 183 9.17 21.31 0.27
CA GLN A 183 8.02 20.80 -0.47
C GLN A 183 8.16 21.07 -1.97
N PHE A 184 7.87 20.08 -2.79
CA PHE A 184 7.98 20.12 -4.26
C PHE A 184 6.73 19.50 -4.90
N GLY A 185 6.67 19.53 -6.24
CA GLY A 185 5.60 18.92 -7.02
C GLY A 185 4.31 19.75 -7.05
N THR A 186 3.19 19.10 -7.34
CA THR A 186 1.88 19.75 -7.50
C THR A 186 0.79 18.97 -6.77
N ASN A 187 -0.33 19.63 -6.48
CA ASN A 187 -1.47 19.07 -5.75
C ASN A 187 -1.07 18.47 -4.39
N LEU A 188 -0.05 19.03 -3.75
CA LEU A 188 0.34 18.67 -2.40
C LEU A 188 -0.64 19.33 -1.42
N ARG A 189 -1.23 18.53 -0.55
CA ARG A 189 -2.05 18.99 0.57
C ARG A 189 -1.11 19.20 1.76
N THR A 190 -1.28 20.31 2.49
CA THR A 190 -0.22 20.82 3.37
C THR A 190 -0.65 21.11 4.81
N ASN A 191 -1.81 20.63 5.21
CA ASN A 191 -2.19 20.72 6.62
C ASN A 191 -1.45 19.63 7.41
N VAL A 192 -0.37 20.03 8.08
CA VAL A 192 0.60 19.12 8.71
C VAL A 192 -0.05 18.13 9.68
N GLY A 193 -1.08 18.53 10.43
CA GLY A 193 -1.76 17.64 11.37
C GLY A 193 -2.79 16.70 10.73
N MET A 194 -3.26 17.01 9.52
CA MET A 194 -4.41 16.34 8.91
C MET A 194 -4.11 15.67 7.58
N ASP A 195 -2.99 15.98 6.96
CA ASP A 195 -2.64 15.46 5.63
C ASP A 195 -1.35 14.64 5.66
N PHE A 196 -0.45 14.87 6.62
CA PHE A 196 0.83 14.19 6.67
C PHE A 196 0.74 12.95 7.54
N GLU A 197 0.00 11.96 7.05
CA GLU A 197 -0.22 10.64 7.65
C GLU A 197 0.60 9.61 6.85
N PRO A 198 1.74 9.12 7.43
CA PRO A 198 2.60 8.15 6.75
C PRO A 198 2.00 6.75 6.80
N GLU A 199 1.89 6.11 5.62
CA GLU A 199 1.38 4.75 5.44
C GLU A 199 2.53 3.76 5.22
N TYR A 200 2.97 3.58 3.99
CA TYR A 200 3.98 2.60 3.63
C TYR A 200 5.38 3.18 3.47
N ILE A 201 6.39 2.32 3.69
CA ILE A 201 7.81 2.67 3.59
C ILE A 201 8.53 1.70 2.65
N ALA A 202 9.15 2.22 1.58
CA ALA A 202 10.06 1.47 0.73
C ALA A 202 11.49 2.00 0.87
N ILE A 203 12.46 1.11 1.04
CA ILE A 203 13.88 1.47 1.18
C ILE A 203 14.57 1.25 -0.16
N ASP A 204 15.40 2.21 -0.63
CA ASP A 204 16.18 2.04 -1.85
C ASP A 204 17.18 0.89 -1.72
N LYS A 205 17.56 0.30 -2.87
CA LYS A 205 18.45 -0.87 -2.89
C LYS A 205 19.79 -0.64 -2.21
N ASP A 206 20.25 0.61 -2.18
CA ASP A 206 21.53 0.98 -1.57
C ASP A 206 21.40 1.18 -0.04
N GLY A 207 20.17 1.17 0.50
CA GLY A 207 19.89 1.34 1.93
C GLY A 207 20.22 2.74 2.46
N THR A 208 20.21 3.75 1.57
CA THR A 208 20.56 5.13 1.93
C THR A 208 19.35 6.03 2.15
N ARG A 209 18.24 5.73 1.51
CA ARG A 209 16.99 6.48 1.58
C ARG A 209 15.80 5.55 1.74
N ALA A 210 14.79 6.05 2.41
CA ALA A 210 13.46 5.46 2.40
C ALA A 210 12.47 6.45 1.75
N PHE A 211 11.47 5.91 1.09
CA PHE A 211 10.36 6.63 0.46
C PHE A 211 9.10 6.25 1.22
N VAL A 212 8.43 7.25 1.72
CA VAL A 212 7.27 7.10 2.60
C VAL A 212 6.07 7.69 1.88
N THR A 213 5.02 6.91 1.68
CA THR A 213 3.74 7.43 1.20
C THR A 213 3.08 8.25 2.29
N VAL A 214 2.49 9.38 1.89
CA VAL A 214 1.75 10.30 2.74
C VAL A 214 0.43 10.51 2.00
N GLN A 215 -0.50 9.59 2.22
CA GLN A 215 -1.64 9.37 1.34
C GLN A 215 -2.55 10.59 1.23
N GLU A 216 -3.04 11.11 2.37
CA GLU A 216 -3.92 12.27 2.42
C GLU A 216 -3.26 13.55 1.90
N ALA A 217 -1.92 13.62 2.00
CA ALA A 217 -1.16 14.72 1.40
C ALA A 217 -1.02 14.60 -0.12
N ASN A 218 -1.38 13.47 -0.72
CA ASN A 218 -1.12 13.17 -2.13
C ASN A 218 0.38 13.26 -2.47
N ALA A 219 1.23 12.64 -1.64
CA ALA A 219 2.66 12.87 -1.68
C ALA A 219 3.52 11.61 -1.37
N ILE A 220 4.81 11.74 -1.68
CA ILE A 220 5.87 10.89 -1.16
C ILE A 220 6.83 11.77 -0.37
N ALA A 221 7.24 11.32 0.82
CA ALA A 221 8.30 11.93 1.60
C ALA A 221 9.60 11.12 1.46
N VAL A 222 10.74 11.80 1.33
CA VAL A 222 12.06 11.19 1.21
C VAL A 222 12.79 11.27 2.54
N LEU A 223 13.06 10.13 3.16
CA LEU A 223 13.76 9.99 4.42
C LEU A 223 15.23 9.61 4.14
N ASP A 224 16.18 10.46 4.51
CA ASP A 224 17.61 10.15 4.50
C ASP A 224 17.97 9.32 5.74
N LEU A 225 18.42 8.08 5.52
CA LEU A 225 18.71 7.13 6.60
C LEU A 225 20.02 7.41 7.34
N SER A 226 20.89 8.28 6.79
CA SER A 226 22.09 8.74 7.49
C SER A 226 21.80 9.93 8.42
N LEU A 227 20.86 10.77 8.02
CA LEU A 227 20.40 11.92 8.81
C LEU A 227 19.27 11.53 9.77
N ASN A 228 18.57 10.43 9.54
CA ASN A 228 17.35 10.02 10.21
C ASN A 228 16.29 11.13 10.18
N ALA A 229 16.13 11.80 9.05
CA ALA A 229 15.24 12.92 8.88
C ALA A 229 14.68 13.00 7.45
N PHE A 230 13.49 13.52 7.29
CA PHE A 230 12.94 13.84 5.97
C PHE A 230 13.71 14.99 5.33
N THR A 231 14.00 14.84 4.04
CA THR A 231 14.72 15.85 3.23
C THR A 231 13.81 16.53 2.22
N GLU A 232 12.75 15.86 1.78
CA GLU A 232 11.83 16.35 0.75
C GLU A 232 10.42 15.76 0.96
N ILE A 233 9.38 16.54 0.61
CA ILE A 233 8.01 16.09 0.42
C ILE A 233 7.62 16.44 -1.01
N ILE A 234 7.14 15.46 -1.78
CA ILE A 234 6.90 15.60 -3.21
C ILE A 234 5.44 15.30 -3.53
N GLY A 235 4.68 16.34 -3.86
CA GLY A 235 3.31 16.23 -4.35
C GLY A 235 3.24 15.55 -5.72
N LEU A 236 2.32 14.64 -5.90
CA LEU A 236 2.27 13.69 -7.02
C LEU A 236 1.44 14.19 -8.21
N GLY A 237 0.77 15.34 -8.07
CA GLY A 237 -0.12 15.85 -9.10
C GLY A 237 -1.46 15.12 -9.13
N ALA A 238 -2.12 15.17 -10.28
CA ALA A 238 -3.40 14.52 -10.49
C ALA A 238 -3.48 13.90 -11.89
N LYS A 239 -4.16 12.76 -11.99
CA LYS A 239 -4.46 12.06 -13.23
C LYS A 239 -5.63 12.74 -13.91
N ASP A 240 -5.49 13.06 -15.18
CA ASP A 240 -6.55 13.67 -16.00
C ASP A 240 -7.44 12.59 -16.61
N PHE A 241 -8.65 12.45 -16.10
CA PHE A 241 -9.64 11.48 -16.58
C PHE A 241 -10.26 11.86 -17.95
N SER A 242 -10.00 13.05 -18.46
CA SER A 242 -10.46 13.43 -19.80
C SER A 242 -9.62 12.83 -20.92
N LEU A 243 -8.43 12.30 -20.60
CA LEU A 243 -7.51 11.75 -21.58
C LEU A 243 -7.83 10.29 -21.91
N PRO A 244 -7.67 9.87 -23.20
CA PRO A 244 -7.80 8.46 -23.58
C PRO A 244 -6.85 7.56 -22.77
N GLY A 245 -7.36 6.40 -22.34
CA GLY A 245 -6.65 5.45 -21.50
C GLY A 245 -6.85 5.66 -19.99
N ASN A 246 -7.50 6.77 -19.61
CA ASN A 246 -7.84 7.11 -18.23
C ASN A 246 -9.36 7.07 -18.00
N GLU A 247 -10.08 6.23 -18.74
CA GLU A 247 -11.51 6.06 -18.58
C GLU A 247 -11.82 5.57 -17.15
N PHE A 248 -12.91 6.04 -16.58
CA PHE A 248 -13.42 5.59 -15.29
C PHE A 248 -14.94 5.60 -15.28
N ASP A 249 -15.54 4.86 -14.38
CA ASP A 249 -16.97 4.97 -14.11
C ASP A 249 -17.21 5.95 -12.96
N PRO A 250 -17.88 7.09 -13.18
CA PRO A 250 -18.15 8.07 -12.13
C PRO A 250 -19.45 7.81 -11.34
N ARG A 251 -20.16 6.71 -11.61
CA ARG A 251 -21.53 6.50 -11.12
C ARG A 251 -21.72 5.11 -10.53
N ASN A 252 -22.37 5.03 -9.40
CA ASN A 252 -22.87 3.81 -8.81
C ASN A 252 -24.37 3.64 -9.14
N ASP A 253 -24.71 3.31 -10.36
CA ASP A 253 -26.12 3.26 -10.80
C ASP A 253 -26.58 1.88 -11.30
N GLY A 254 -25.76 0.86 -11.08
CA GLY A 254 -26.02 -0.54 -11.44
C GLY A 254 -25.54 -0.88 -12.85
N THR A 255 -24.85 0.04 -13.52
CA THR A 255 -24.31 -0.17 -14.88
C THR A 255 -22.90 0.40 -14.99
N VAL A 256 -21.91 -0.46 -15.03
CA VAL A 256 -20.52 -0.03 -15.21
C VAL A 256 -20.30 0.55 -16.60
N THR A 257 -19.91 1.82 -16.65
CA THR A 257 -19.67 2.53 -17.92
C THR A 257 -18.41 3.37 -17.81
N PHE A 258 -17.31 2.87 -18.38
CA PHE A 258 -16.03 3.58 -18.42
C PHE A 258 -16.07 4.70 -19.46
N ILE A 259 -15.81 5.92 -19.04
CA ILE A 259 -15.84 7.12 -19.87
C ILE A 259 -14.66 8.03 -19.61
N ASN A 260 -14.28 8.83 -20.60
CA ASN A 260 -13.47 10.02 -20.35
C ASN A 260 -14.38 11.18 -19.94
N ALA A 261 -14.00 11.90 -18.89
CA ALA A 261 -14.77 13.04 -18.39
C ALA A 261 -13.85 14.10 -17.78
N ASN A 262 -14.32 15.36 -17.76
CA ASN A 262 -13.54 16.48 -17.20
C ASN A 262 -13.52 16.44 -15.67
N ALA A 263 -12.69 15.56 -15.15
CA ALA A 263 -12.38 15.40 -13.73
C ALA A 263 -10.95 14.90 -13.58
N TYR A 264 -10.41 15.05 -12.38
CA TYR A 264 -9.06 14.64 -12.04
C TYR A 264 -9.10 13.67 -10.87
N GLY A 265 -8.16 12.73 -10.80
CA GLY A 265 -7.91 11.86 -9.64
C GLY A 265 -6.60 12.25 -8.98
N LEU A 266 -6.63 12.65 -7.70
CA LEU A 266 -5.42 12.77 -6.90
C LEU A 266 -4.79 11.38 -6.77
N TYR A 267 -3.47 11.27 -6.88
CA TYR A 267 -2.83 9.94 -6.85
C TYR A 267 -3.01 9.27 -5.50
N MET A 268 -2.72 9.96 -4.42
CA MET A 268 -2.93 9.55 -3.02
C MET A 268 -2.58 8.07 -2.81
N PRO A 269 -1.29 7.69 -2.98
CA PRO A 269 -0.90 6.30 -2.90
C PRO A 269 -0.85 5.82 -1.45
N ASP A 270 -1.31 4.58 -1.24
CA ASP A 270 -1.04 3.83 -0.03
C ASP A 270 0.27 3.02 -0.18
N GLY A 271 0.24 1.85 -0.81
CA GLY A 271 1.39 0.98 -0.96
C GLY A 271 2.49 1.54 -1.85
N VAL A 272 3.75 1.39 -1.41
CA VAL A 272 4.95 1.74 -2.19
C VAL A 272 5.97 0.61 -2.17
N ALA A 273 6.58 0.36 -3.32
CA ALA A 273 7.77 -0.48 -3.43
C ALA A 273 8.84 0.22 -4.28
N SER A 274 10.11 -0.13 -4.05
CA SER A 274 11.23 0.43 -4.81
C SER A 274 11.98 -0.65 -5.58
N TYR A 275 12.45 -0.33 -6.78
CA TYR A 275 13.33 -1.21 -7.54
C TYR A 275 14.38 -0.42 -8.32
N ARG A 276 15.40 -1.11 -8.79
CA ARG A 276 16.49 -0.50 -9.53
C ARG A 276 16.50 -0.95 -10.98
N TRP A 277 16.52 0.01 -11.90
CA TRP A 277 16.71 -0.21 -13.31
C TRP A 277 17.78 0.71 -13.87
N ARG A 278 18.79 0.15 -14.56
CA ARG A 278 19.93 0.91 -15.13
C ARG A 278 20.54 1.92 -14.17
N ASP A 279 20.86 1.46 -12.96
CA ASP A 279 21.48 2.26 -11.89
C ASP A 279 20.64 3.44 -11.36
N ARG A 280 19.33 3.45 -11.64
CA ARG A 280 18.38 4.41 -11.07
C ARG A 280 17.32 3.69 -10.26
N THR A 281 16.94 4.30 -9.16
CA THR A 281 15.80 3.84 -8.34
C THR A 281 14.50 4.38 -8.92
N TYR A 282 13.50 3.52 -8.98
CA TYR A 282 12.11 3.84 -9.34
C TYR A 282 11.20 3.36 -8.23
N LEU A 283 10.07 4.05 -8.08
CA LEU A 283 9.04 3.74 -7.12
C LEU A 283 7.82 3.22 -7.87
N VAL A 284 7.22 2.16 -7.32
CA VAL A 284 5.94 1.61 -7.78
C VAL A 284 4.92 1.94 -6.71
N LEU A 285 3.84 2.61 -7.08
CA LEU A 285 2.80 3.09 -6.19
C LEU A 285 1.46 2.47 -6.54
N ALA A 286 0.74 2.03 -5.53
CA ALA A 286 -0.67 1.69 -5.62
C ALA A 286 -1.48 2.96 -5.29
N ASN A 287 -2.21 3.49 -6.26
CA ASN A 287 -2.87 4.80 -6.14
C ASN A 287 -4.34 4.61 -5.74
N GLU A 288 -4.53 4.21 -4.52
CA GLU A 288 -5.83 3.91 -3.91
C GLU A 288 -6.68 5.16 -3.79
N GLY A 289 -6.14 6.13 -3.08
CA GLY A 289 -6.79 7.37 -2.69
C GLY A 289 -7.56 7.26 -1.39
N ASP A 290 -7.31 8.18 -0.47
CA ASP A 290 -8.21 8.39 0.64
C ASP A 290 -8.41 9.88 0.92
N PHE A 291 -9.55 10.16 1.54
CA PHE A 291 -9.84 11.47 2.10
C PHE A 291 -9.58 11.40 3.60
N ARG A 292 -9.25 12.53 4.20
CA ARG A 292 -9.23 12.63 5.66
C ARG A 292 -10.48 11.97 6.26
N GLU A 293 -10.39 11.35 7.39
CA GLU A 293 -11.51 10.78 8.14
C GLU A 293 -12.58 11.81 8.56
N ASP A 294 -12.51 12.97 8.01
CA ASP A 294 -13.35 14.15 8.25
C ASP A 294 -14.31 14.31 7.07
N ASN A 295 -15.60 14.19 7.31
CA ASN A 295 -16.62 14.41 6.28
C ASN A 295 -16.62 15.80 5.66
N ALA A 296 -15.94 16.79 6.26
CA ALA A 296 -15.75 18.11 5.66
C ALA A 296 -14.83 18.09 4.44
N ASP A 297 -13.97 17.08 4.31
CA ASP A 297 -13.08 16.90 3.16
C ASP A 297 -13.81 16.31 1.93
N ARG A 298 -14.99 15.72 2.09
CA ARG A 298 -15.72 15.02 1.04
C ARG A 298 -16.94 15.79 0.57
N ALA A 299 -17.14 15.85 -0.75
CA ALA A 299 -18.33 16.42 -1.36
C ALA A 299 -18.88 15.50 -2.47
N THR A 300 -20.10 15.75 -2.89
CA THR A 300 -20.68 15.15 -4.09
C THR A 300 -20.75 16.22 -5.17
N ALA A 301 -20.18 15.95 -6.35
CA ALA A 301 -20.01 16.94 -7.41
C ALA A 301 -21.32 17.56 -7.93
N GLY A 302 -22.45 16.86 -7.84
CA GLY A 302 -23.76 17.41 -8.20
C GLY A 302 -24.36 18.42 -7.20
N ASN A 303 -23.80 18.48 -5.97
CA ASN A 303 -24.27 19.39 -4.94
C ASN A 303 -23.63 20.79 -5.05
N ALA A 304 -24.21 21.76 -4.30
CA ALA A 304 -23.59 23.07 -4.14
C ALA A 304 -22.21 22.95 -3.48
N PRO A 305 -21.23 23.74 -3.84
CA PRO A 305 -21.24 24.79 -4.86
C PRO A 305 -20.88 24.30 -6.26
N TYR A 306 -20.64 23.00 -6.49
CA TYR A 306 -20.05 22.46 -7.72
C TYR A 306 -21.09 22.32 -8.84
N PHE A 307 -22.29 21.84 -8.54
CA PHE A 307 -23.42 21.67 -9.46
C PHE A 307 -23.05 20.92 -10.76
N ALA A 308 -22.18 19.92 -10.70
CA ALA A 308 -21.84 19.12 -11.86
C ALA A 308 -23.06 18.39 -12.41
N ALA A 309 -23.18 18.40 -13.75
CA ALA A 309 -24.21 17.64 -14.44
C ALA A 309 -23.80 16.15 -14.59
N ALA A 310 -24.77 15.29 -14.91
CA ALA A 310 -24.46 13.93 -15.29
C ALA A 310 -23.47 13.91 -16.50
N PRO A 311 -22.54 12.95 -16.53
CA PRO A 311 -22.42 11.79 -15.65
C PRO A 311 -21.66 12.03 -14.33
N LEU A 312 -21.10 13.21 -14.09
CA LEU A 312 -20.26 13.51 -12.93
C LEU A 312 -21.02 13.91 -11.67
N ASP A 313 -22.35 14.06 -11.73
CA ASP A 313 -23.19 14.55 -10.63
C ASP A 313 -23.15 13.69 -9.35
N ARG A 314 -22.75 12.42 -9.46
CA ARG A 314 -22.62 11.52 -8.30
C ARG A 314 -21.19 11.36 -7.80
N LEU A 315 -20.21 11.82 -8.57
CA LEU A 315 -18.79 11.63 -8.22
C LEU A 315 -18.48 12.21 -6.84
N ARG A 316 -17.79 11.44 -6.02
CA ARG A 316 -17.17 11.91 -4.77
C ARG A 316 -15.92 12.69 -5.09
N ILE A 317 -15.80 13.87 -4.53
CA ILE A 317 -14.70 14.79 -4.80
C ILE A 317 -14.16 15.38 -3.51
N SER A 318 -12.90 15.80 -3.54
CA SER A 318 -12.29 16.60 -2.50
C SER A 318 -12.96 17.99 -2.42
N ASN A 319 -13.42 18.33 -1.23
CA ASN A 319 -13.95 19.68 -0.96
C ASN A 319 -12.82 20.72 -0.86
N THR A 320 -11.61 20.28 -0.50
CA THR A 320 -10.43 21.12 -0.37
C THR A 320 -9.83 21.51 -1.73
N ASP A 321 -9.78 20.55 -2.67
CA ASP A 321 -9.08 20.71 -3.95
C ASP A 321 -10.00 21.11 -5.11
N SER A 322 -11.31 20.85 -4.99
CA SER A 322 -12.26 21.06 -6.07
C SER A 322 -12.86 22.48 -6.07
N SER A 323 -13.26 22.91 -7.26
CA SER A 323 -14.05 24.12 -7.48
C SER A 323 -15.06 23.90 -8.62
N PRO A 324 -16.08 24.77 -8.81
CA PRO A 324 -17.02 24.62 -9.89
C PRO A 324 -16.33 24.48 -11.26
N GLY A 325 -16.55 23.36 -11.94
CA GLY A 325 -15.93 23.04 -13.22
C GLY A 325 -14.51 22.44 -13.14
N ASN A 326 -13.94 22.28 -11.95
CA ASN A 326 -12.62 21.72 -11.74
C ASN A 326 -12.71 20.71 -10.57
N LEU A 327 -12.97 19.45 -10.89
CA LEU A 327 -13.33 18.41 -9.93
C LEU A 327 -12.16 17.47 -9.68
N TYR A 328 -11.78 17.27 -8.42
CA TYR A 328 -10.74 16.35 -7.98
C TYR A 328 -11.33 15.24 -7.12
N ALA A 329 -11.27 14.00 -7.60
CA ALA A 329 -11.60 12.80 -6.82
C ALA A 329 -10.37 12.30 -6.05
N ALA A 330 -10.57 11.53 -4.98
CA ALA A 330 -9.50 10.75 -4.38
C ALA A 330 -9.19 9.53 -5.24
N GLY A 331 -7.90 9.18 -5.31
CA GLY A 331 -7.41 8.01 -6.03
C GLY A 331 -7.30 8.19 -7.53
N ALA A 332 -6.19 7.72 -8.08
CA ALA A 332 -5.99 7.65 -9.52
C ALA A 332 -6.46 6.30 -10.11
N ARG A 333 -6.93 5.37 -9.29
CA ARG A 333 -7.44 4.03 -9.69
C ARG A 333 -6.43 3.23 -10.50
N SER A 334 -5.15 3.40 -10.20
CA SER A 334 -4.06 2.87 -11.03
C SER A 334 -2.85 2.47 -10.22
N MET A 335 -1.96 1.71 -10.85
CA MET A 335 -0.57 1.59 -10.43
C MET A 335 0.25 2.60 -11.21
N SER A 336 1.16 3.31 -10.55
CA SER A 336 2.10 4.20 -11.23
C SER A 336 3.56 3.87 -10.92
N ILE A 337 4.45 4.18 -11.89
CA ILE A 337 5.89 4.13 -11.68
C ILE A 337 6.41 5.55 -11.73
N ARG A 338 7.22 5.92 -10.72
CA ARG A 338 7.82 7.25 -10.62
C ARG A 338 9.32 7.19 -10.43
N ALA A 339 10.00 8.19 -10.94
CA ALA A 339 11.36 8.51 -10.51
C ALA A 339 11.34 9.04 -9.07
N VAL A 340 12.48 9.01 -8.39
CA VAL A 340 12.59 9.42 -6.98
C VAL A 340 12.33 10.91 -6.73
N ASP A 341 12.32 11.73 -7.77
CA ASP A 341 11.93 13.15 -7.74
C ASP A 341 10.42 13.37 -7.96
N GLY A 342 9.62 12.29 -7.94
CA GLY A 342 8.18 12.33 -8.16
C GLY A 342 7.74 12.36 -9.63
N THR A 343 8.68 12.48 -10.58
CA THR A 343 8.32 12.47 -12.02
C THR A 343 7.61 11.19 -12.40
N LEU A 344 6.41 11.31 -12.99
CA LEU A 344 5.63 10.19 -13.51
C LEU A 344 6.33 9.57 -14.72
N VAL A 345 6.62 8.29 -14.65
CA VAL A 345 7.27 7.49 -15.70
C VAL A 345 6.27 6.62 -16.44
N TYR A 346 5.36 6.02 -15.71
CA TYR A 346 4.29 5.17 -16.22
C TYR A 346 3.05 5.27 -15.32
N ASP A 347 1.88 5.20 -15.91
CA ASP A 347 0.61 5.02 -15.23
C ASP A 347 -0.18 3.91 -15.95
N SER A 348 -0.76 3.00 -15.19
CA SER A 348 -1.52 1.87 -15.75
C SER A 348 -2.85 2.27 -16.38
N GLY A 349 -3.23 3.54 -16.31
CA GLY A 349 -4.48 4.02 -16.89
C GLY A 349 -5.70 3.42 -16.19
N SER A 350 -6.66 2.97 -16.99
CA SER A 350 -7.91 2.35 -16.55
C SER A 350 -7.84 0.82 -16.46
N ILE A 351 -6.66 0.20 -16.66
CA ILE A 351 -6.56 -1.25 -16.86
C ILE A 351 -7.04 -2.05 -15.65
N LEU A 352 -6.79 -1.58 -14.42
CA LEU A 352 -7.19 -2.30 -13.20
C LEU A 352 -8.72 -2.35 -13.07
N ASP A 353 -9.40 -1.22 -13.21
CA ASP A 353 -10.87 -1.14 -13.22
C ASP A 353 -11.47 -1.98 -14.36
N THR A 354 -10.90 -1.84 -15.58
CA THR A 354 -11.38 -2.53 -16.79
C THR A 354 -11.22 -4.05 -16.67
N GLU A 355 -10.07 -4.52 -16.19
CA GLU A 355 -9.82 -5.96 -16.01
C GLU A 355 -10.63 -6.55 -14.87
N ALA A 356 -10.83 -5.82 -13.77
CA ALA A 356 -11.76 -6.22 -12.72
C ALA A 356 -13.19 -6.40 -13.26
N HIS A 357 -13.64 -5.48 -14.13
CA HIS A 357 -14.94 -5.59 -14.79
C HIS A 357 -14.99 -6.80 -15.75
N ASN A 358 -13.98 -6.98 -16.60
CA ASN A 358 -13.90 -8.11 -17.53
C ASN A 358 -13.95 -9.46 -16.80
N ARG A 359 -13.35 -9.53 -15.61
CA ARG A 359 -13.34 -10.72 -14.73
C ARG A 359 -14.54 -10.81 -13.79
N ARG A 360 -15.49 -9.85 -13.88
CA ARG A 360 -16.73 -9.79 -13.10
C ARG A 360 -16.49 -9.67 -11.59
N VAL A 361 -15.45 -8.94 -11.22
CA VAL A 361 -15.11 -8.64 -9.82
C VAL A 361 -15.09 -7.14 -9.52
N TYR A 362 -15.45 -6.30 -10.45
CA TYR A 362 -15.62 -4.86 -10.23
C TYR A 362 -16.89 -4.58 -9.42
N ASP A 363 -16.78 -3.74 -8.40
CA ASP A 363 -17.91 -3.28 -7.58
C ASP A 363 -18.43 -1.93 -8.07
N ASP A 364 -19.59 -1.92 -8.73
CA ASP A 364 -20.25 -0.68 -9.15
C ASP A 364 -20.59 0.25 -7.98
N GLY A 365 -20.77 -0.30 -6.77
CA GLY A 365 -20.98 0.50 -5.57
C GLY A 365 -19.87 1.49 -5.28
N ARG A 366 -18.63 1.16 -5.72
CA ARG A 366 -17.41 1.98 -5.55
C ARG A 366 -17.14 2.93 -6.72
N SER A 367 -17.86 2.80 -7.85
CA SER A 367 -17.65 3.59 -9.07
C SER A 367 -17.59 5.10 -8.82
N ARG A 368 -18.52 5.63 -8.06
CA ARG A 368 -18.57 7.07 -7.74
C ARG A 368 -17.49 7.54 -6.75
N ASP A 369 -16.82 6.61 -6.08
CA ASP A 369 -15.77 6.89 -5.09
C ASP A 369 -14.38 6.69 -5.72
N LYS A 370 -13.75 5.56 -5.45
CA LYS A 370 -12.35 5.28 -5.74
C LYS A 370 -12.13 4.07 -6.68
N GLY A 371 -13.23 3.44 -7.20
CA GLY A 371 -13.16 2.26 -8.08
C GLY A 371 -12.70 1.00 -7.35
N VAL A 372 -11.69 0.29 -7.91
CA VAL A 372 -11.17 -0.96 -7.34
C VAL A 372 -10.20 -0.76 -6.17
N GLU A 373 -9.76 0.48 -5.92
CA GLU A 373 -8.87 0.87 -4.83
C GLU A 373 -7.58 0.01 -4.81
N PRO A 374 -6.59 0.35 -5.64
CA PRO A 374 -5.28 -0.31 -5.61
C PRO A 374 -4.55 0.04 -4.32
N GLU A 375 -4.29 -0.95 -3.48
CA GLU A 375 -3.80 -0.83 -2.11
C GLU A 375 -2.34 -1.26 -1.98
N GLY A 376 -2.12 -2.53 -1.65
CA GLY A 376 -0.80 -3.09 -1.46
C GLY A 376 -0.03 -3.32 -2.75
N VAL A 377 1.29 -3.16 -2.72
CA VAL A 377 2.19 -3.47 -3.83
C VAL A 377 3.38 -4.31 -3.37
N ALA A 378 3.66 -5.42 -4.10
CA ALA A 378 4.84 -6.25 -3.87
C ALA A 378 5.57 -6.54 -5.17
N LEU A 379 6.89 -6.67 -5.11
CA LEU A 379 7.74 -6.87 -6.28
C LEU A 379 8.42 -8.25 -6.26
N LEU A 380 8.60 -8.82 -7.46
CA LEU A 380 9.32 -10.07 -7.69
C LEU A 380 10.39 -9.88 -8.75
N ASP A 381 11.64 -10.07 -8.36
CA ASP A 381 12.76 -10.17 -9.31
C ASP A 381 13.03 -11.63 -9.64
N VAL A 382 12.81 -12.03 -10.89
CA VAL A 382 13.05 -13.39 -11.36
C VAL A 382 13.47 -13.45 -12.82
N GLY A 383 14.49 -14.21 -13.12
CA GLY A 383 14.96 -14.43 -14.50
C GLY A 383 15.40 -13.16 -15.22
N GLY A 384 15.87 -12.14 -14.49
CA GLY A 384 16.29 -10.83 -15.02
C GLY A 384 15.13 -9.91 -15.36
N ARG A 385 13.95 -10.18 -14.85
CA ARG A 385 12.74 -9.34 -14.97
C ARG A 385 12.23 -8.97 -13.59
N THR A 386 11.58 -7.83 -13.51
CA THR A 386 10.89 -7.34 -12.32
C THR A 386 9.38 -7.30 -12.58
N TYR A 387 8.63 -7.93 -11.71
CA TYR A 387 7.17 -7.97 -11.76
C TYR A 387 6.58 -7.25 -10.55
N ALA A 388 5.47 -6.55 -10.76
CA ALA A 388 4.68 -5.94 -9.69
C ALA A 388 3.36 -6.68 -9.52
N PHE A 389 2.99 -6.91 -8.26
CA PHE A 389 1.70 -7.41 -7.84
C PHE A 389 0.99 -6.27 -7.10
N VAL A 390 -0.24 -5.95 -7.50
CA VAL A 390 -1.03 -4.84 -6.97
C VAL A 390 -2.35 -5.37 -6.46
N GLY A 391 -2.60 -5.27 -5.16
CA GLY A 391 -3.86 -5.62 -4.53
C GLY A 391 -4.98 -4.67 -4.93
N LEU A 392 -6.20 -5.18 -5.13
CA LEU A 392 -7.39 -4.39 -5.39
C LEU A 392 -8.36 -4.57 -4.21
N GLU A 393 -8.31 -3.68 -3.26
CA GLU A 393 -9.01 -3.80 -1.97
C GLU A 393 -10.53 -3.92 -2.14
N ARG A 394 -11.12 -3.12 -3.02
CA ARG A 394 -12.57 -3.02 -3.17
C ARG A 394 -13.14 -3.76 -4.39
N ALA A 395 -12.51 -4.84 -4.80
CA ALA A 395 -13.12 -5.79 -5.73
C ALA A 395 -14.08 -6.75 -5.00
N THR A 396 -15.05 -7.34 -5.71
CA THR A 396 -16.03 -8.29 -5.13
C THR A 396 -15.47 -9.69 -4.88
N SER A 397 -14.21 -9.91 -5.17
CA SER A 397 -13.35 -11.03 -4.78
C SER A 397 -11.92 -10.52 -4.72
N SER A 398 -11.08 -11.12 -3.88
CA SER A 398 -9.66 -10.79 -3.84
C SER A 398 -9.07 -10.83 -5.25
N ALA A 399 -8.52 -9.72 -5.69
CA ALA A 399 -7.97 -9.56 -7.05
C ALA A 399 -6.60 -8.89 -6.99
N ILE A 400 -5.63 -9.43 -7.73
CA ILE A 400 -4.26 -8.92 -7.77
C ILE A 400 -3.87 -8.66 -9.21
N GLY A 401 -3.65 -7.40 -9.57
CA GLY A 401 -3.10 -7.01 -10.87
C GLY A 401 -1.62 -7.38 -10.96
N VAL A 402 -1.20 -7.97 -12.08
CA VAL A 402 0.17 -8.43 -12.31
C VAL A 402 0.76 -7.68 -13.50
N PHE A 403 1.90 -7.04 -13.29
CA PHE A 403 2.59 -6.24 -14.32
C PHE A 403 4.04 -6.68 -14.49
N ASP A 404 4.53 -6.66 -15.72
CA ASP A 404 5.97 -6.63 -15.99
C ASP A 404 6.43 -5.19 -16.00
N ILE A 405 7.30 -4.85 -15.07
CA ILE A 405 7.84 -3.51 -14.87
C ILE A 405 9.36 -3.46 -15.11
N THR A 406 9.90 -4.46 -15.79
CA THR A 406 11.33 -4.59 -16.06
C THR A 406 11.92 -3.32 -16.68
N ASP A 407 11.22 -2.74 -17.67
CA ASP A 407 11.51 -1.40 -18.18
C ASP A 407 10.43 -0.44 -17.65
N PRO A 408 10.77 0.51 -16.77
CA PRO A 408 9.78 1.41 -16.18
C PRO A 408 9.02 2.28 -17.18
N TYR A 409 9.58 2.49 -18.38
CA TYR A 409 8.96 3.27 -19.45
C TYR A 409 8.07 2.43 -20.38
N ALA A 410 8.08 1.12 -20.23
CA ALA A 410 7.35 0.17 -21.07
C ALA A 410 6.72 -0.95 -20.21
N ALA A 411 6.22 -0.57 -19.04
CA ALA A 411 5.51 -1.51 -18.17
C ALA A 411 4.25 -2.04 -18.88
N THR A 412 3.94 -3.32 -18.67
CA THR A 412 2.81 -3.99 -19.33
C THR A 412 2.00 -4.78 -18.31
N PHE A 413 0.68 -4.71 -18.42
CA PHE A 413 -0.21 -5.60 -17.69
C PHE A 413 -0.12 -7.01 -18.26
N LEU A 414 0.02 -8.00 -17.38
CA LEU A 414 0.15 -9.41 -17.78
C LEU A 414 -1.10 -10.23 -17.48
N ASP A 415 -1.63 -10.10 -16.27
CA ASP A 415 -2.75 -10.91 -15.79
C ASP A 415 -3.37 -10.28 -14.53
N MET A 416 -4.49 -10.84 -14.10
CA MET A 416 -5.10 -10.57 -12.81
C MET A 416 -5.45 -11.88 -12.12
N ILE A 417 -4.86 -12.13 -10.96
CA ILE A 417 -5.20 -13.28 -10.11
C ILE A 417 -6.51 -12.95 -9.40
N VAL A 418 -7.51 -13.79 -9.55
CA VAL A 418 -8.77 -13.70 -8.81
C VAL A 418 -8.89 -14.90 -7.89
N THR A 419 -9.16 -14.66 -6.61
CA THR A 419 -9.34 -15.70 -5.59
C THR A 419 -10.78 -15.69 -5.09
N PRO A 420 -11.67 -16.51 -5.67
CA PRO A 420 -13.06 -16.59 -5.22
C PRO A 420 -13.13 -17.06 -3.75
N GLY A 421 -13.94 -16.38 -2.95
CA GLY A 421 -14.11 -16.67 -1.53
C GLY A 421 -13.16 -15.91 -0.61
N ASP A 422 -12.23 -15.14 -1.16
CA ASP A 422 -11.41 -14.17 -0.45
C ASP A 422 -11.81 -12.76 -0.85
N LEU A 423 -11.63 -11.77 0.03
CA LEU A 423 -12.09 -10.40 -0.19
C LEU A 423 -11.13 -9.40 0.46
N SER A 424 -10.96 -8.22 -0.15
CA SER A 424 -10.13 -7.13 0.38
C SER A 424 -8.67 -7.56 0.61
N PRO A 425 -7.87 -7.72 -0.48
CA PRO A 425 -6.44 -7.99 -0.34
C PRO A 425 -5.72 -6.73 0.15
N GLU A 426 -5.35 -6.73 1.42
CA GLU A 426 -4.65 -5.68 2.14
C GLU A 426 -3.14 -5.78 1.91
N GLY A 427 -2.50 -6.70 2.60
CA GLY A 427 -1.07 -6.91 2.55
C GLY A 427 -0.63 -7.99 1.58
N LEU A 428 0.46 -7.74 0.87
CA LEU A 428 1.09 -8.66 -0.08
C LEU A 428 2.54 -8.94 0.34
N ALA A 429 2.93 -10.22 0.40
CA ALA A 429 4.32 -10.60 0.59
C ALA A 429 4.80 -11.53 -0.51
N VAL A 430 5.82 -11.09 -1.26
CA VAL A 430 6.51 -11.92 -2.26
C VAL A 430 7.84 -12.40 -1.69
N PHE A 431 8.11 -13.69 -1.80
CA PHE A 431 9.35 -14.25 -1.28
C PHE A 431 9.85 -15.45 -2.11
N ALA A 432 11.16 -15.68 -2.04
CA ALA A 432 11.81 -16.83 -2.63
C ALA A 432 12.22 -17.84 -1.54
N PHE A 433 11.84 -19.11 -1.68
CA PHE A 433 12.19 -20.15 -0.73
C PHE A 433 12.40 -21.49 -1.44
N ARG A 434 13.51 -22.21 -1.12
CA ARG A 434 13.86 -23.54 -1.67
C ARG A 434 13.75 -23.64 -3.19
N GLY A 435 14.12 -22.56 -3.90
CA GLY A 435 14.10 -22.51 -5.38
C GLY A 435 12.72 -22.26 -5.99
N GLY A 436 11.68 -21.99 -5.20
CA GLY A 436 10.37 -21.50 -5.62
C GLY A 436 10.17 -20.03 -5.29
N PHE A 437 9.21 -19.41 -5.95
CA PHE A 437 8.71 -18.06 -5.64
C PHE A 437 7.26 -18.16 -5.18
N TYR A 438 6.90 -17.31 -4.24
CA TYR A 438 5.60 -17.37 -3.59
C TYR A 438 5.03 -15.96 -3.40
N LEU A 439 3.71 -15.87 -3.45
CA LEU A 439 2.91 -14.68 -3.13
C LEU A 439 1.93 -15.04 -2.02
N ALA A 440 2.10 -14.47 -0.84
CA ALA A 440 1.11 -14.51 0.23
C ALA A 440 0.22 -13.25 0.12
N ILE A 441 -1.08 -13.46 0.22
CA ILE A 441 -2.11 -12.43 0.14
C ILE A 441 -2.89 -12.49 1.46
N ALA A 442 -2.86 -11.43 2.23
CA ALA A 442 -3.73 -11.25 3.38
C ALA A 442 -5.01 -10.56 2.92
N ASN A 443 -6.15 -11.10 3.30
CA ASN A 443 -7.48 -10.63 2.89
C ASN A 443 -8.26 -10.23 4.14
N GLU A 444 -8.40 -8.94 4.35
CA GLU A 444 -8.84 -8.32 5.60
C GLU A 444 -10.33 -8.53 5.89
N VAL A 445 -11.16 -8.59 4.87
CA VAL A 445 -12.62 -8.64 5.03
C VAL A 445 -13.14 -10.06 4.81
N PRO A 446 -14.03 -10.57 5.68
CA PRO A 446 -14.72 -11.83 5.44
C PRO A 446 -15.53 -11.79 4.14
N ALA A 447 -15.44 -12.82 3.33
CA ALA A 447 -16.31 -12.96 2.15
C ALA A 447 -17.78 -12.96 2.55
N VAL A 448 -18.68 -12.62 1.61
CA VAL A 448 -20.13 -12.54 1.86
C VAL A 448 -20.65 -13.86 2.45
N GLY A 449 -21.17 -13.78 3.66
CA GLY A 449 -21.69 -14.94 4.41
C GLY A 449 -20.63 -15.73 5.20
N ALA A 450 -19.36 -15.35 5.13
CA ALA A 450 -18.29 -15.86 5.99
C ALA A 450 -18.19 -15.03 7.29
N THR A 451 -17.49 -15.58 8.28
CA THR A 451 -17.23 -14.92 9.56
C THR A 451 -15.74 -14.79 9.86
N THR A 452 -14.90 -15.27 8.94
CA THR A 452 -13.44 -15.29 9.07
C THR A 452 -12.79 -14.65 7.87
N THR A 453 -11.68 -13.99 8.09
CA THR A 453 -10.79 -13.48 7.06
C THR A 453 -9.79 -14.56 6.64
N HIS A 454 -9.11 -14.36 5.53
CA HIS A 454 -8.26 -15.40 4.95
C HIS A 454 -6.88 -14.89 4.61
N THR A 455 -5.87 -15.76 4.76
CA THR A 455 -4.58 -15.63 4.10
C THR A 455 -4.43 -16.72 3.05
N THR A 456 -4.11 -16.35 1.82
CA THR A 456 -3.94 -17.28 0.70
C THR A 456 -2.51 -17.24 0.18
N LEU A 457 -1.90 -18.42 -0.05
CA LEU A 457 -0.57 -18.57 -0.64
C LEU A 457 -0.64 -19.11 -2.05
N TYR A 458 0.02 -18.41 -2.96
CA TYR A 458 0.27 -18.86 -4.33
C TYR A 458 1.75 -19.18 -4.55
N ARG A 459 1.99 -20.24 -5.32
CA ARG A 459 3.28 -20.44 -5.97
C ARG A 459 3.29 -19.68 -7.28
N VAL A 460 4.41 -19.01 -7.55
CA VAL A 460 4.64 -18.23 -8.77
C VAL A 460 5.71 -18.94 -9.59
N ASP A 461 5.37 -19.38 -10.78
CA ASP A 461 6.29 -20.06 -11.70
C ASP A 461 6.46 -19.23 -12.98
N GLN A 462 7.69 -19.09 -13.46
CA GLN A 462 7.95 -18.61 -14.81
C GLN A 462 7.75 -19.72 -15.83
N ALA A 463 7.02 -19.47 -16.90
CA ALA A 463 6.85 -20.44 -17.96
C ALA A 463 8.24 -20.86 -18.51
N LYS A 464 8.47 -22.17 -18.56
CA LYS A 464 9.64 -22.74 -19.24
C LYS A 464 9.36 -22.71 -20.74
N HIS A 465 10.29 -22.16 -21.50
CA HIS A 465 10.29 -22.29 -22.96
C HIS A 465 10.68 -23.70 -23.38
#